data_4d9aaa161ffd9bd6bf4831352e51d9f2
#
_entry.id   4d9aaa161ffd9bd6bf4831352e51d9f2
#
_cell.length_a   1.000
_cell.length_b   1.000
_cell.length_c   1.000
_cell.angle_alpha   90.00
_cell.angle_beta   90.00
_cell.angle_gamma   90.00
#
_symmetry.space_group_name_H-M   'P 1'
#
loop_
_entity.id
_entity.type
_entity.pdbx_description
1 polymer ?
#
loop_
_entity_poly.entity_id
_entity_poly.type
_entity_poly.pdbx_seq_one_letter_code
_entity_poly.pdbx_strand_id
1 'polypeptide(L)'
;MGGNHSHKPPVFDENEEVNFDHFQILRAIGKGSFGKVCIVQKRDTKKMYAMKYMNKQKCVERDEVRNVFRELQIMQGLEHPFLVNLWYSFQDEEDMFMVVDLLLGGDLRYHLQQNVHFTEGTVKLYICELALALEYLQRYHIIHRDIKPDNILLDEHGHVHITDFNIATVLKGTEKASSMAGTKPYMAPEVFQVYVDGGPGYSYPVDWWSLGVTAYELLRGWRPYEIHSATPIDEILNMFKVERVHYSSTWCEGMVALLKKLLTKDPESRVSSLRDIQSMTYLADMNWDAVFEKALMPGFVPNKGRLNCDPTFELEEMILESKPLHKKKKRLAKHRSRDSTKDSCPLNGHLQQCLETVRKEFIIFNREKLRRQQGHDGQLSDLGGRVGSQTSSKLQDGRNNNILTHSCPRGCSS
;
A
#
# COMPACT_ATOMS: atom_id res chain seq x y z
N MET A 1 48.76 -19.18 15.27
CA MET A 1 48.11 -18.17 16.14
C MET A 1 47.09 -17.44 15.29
N GLY A 2 45.85 -17.88 15.32
CA GLY A 2 44.74 -17.28 14.56
C GLY A 2 43.99 -16.29 15.46
N GLY A 3 44.08 -14.99 15.10
CA GLY A 3 43.37 -13.94 15.80
C GLY A 3 41.85 -14.02 15.52
N ASN A 4 41.08 -14.36 16.52
CA ASN A 4 39.64 -14.26 16.54
C ASN A 4 39.24 -12.78 16.59
N HIS A 5 38.97 -12.15 15.45
CA HIS A 5 38.34 -10.85 15.44
C HIS A 5 36.84 -11.05 15.74
N SER A 6 36.49 -10.96 17.01
CA SER A 6 35.10 -10.80 17.43
C SER A 6 34.60 -9.45 16.93
N HIS A 7 33.88 -9.43 15.80
CA HIS A 7 33.10 -8.27 15.40
C HIS A 7 31.98 -8.04 16.42
N LYS A 8 32.21 -7.12 17.36
CA LYS A 8 31.10 -6.57 18.17
C LYS A 8 30.05 -5.99 17.17
N PRO A 9 28.76 -6.29 17.36
CA PRO A 9 27.74 -5.66 16.54
C PRO A 9 27.87 -4.13 16.68
N PRO A 10 27.66 -3.37 15.59
CA PRO A 10 27.73 -1.91 15.68
C PRO A 10 26.68 -1.43 16.69
N VAL A 11 27.12 -0.68 17.69
CA VAL A 11 26.24 0.00 18.63
C VAL A 11 25.72 1.23 17.91
N PHE A 12 24.46 1.22 17.51
CA PHE A 12 23.78 2.39 16.94
C PHE A 12 23.27 3.27 18.09
N ASP A 13 23.52 4.57 18.01
CA ASP A 13 22.94 5.54 18.93
C ASP A 13 21.42 5.59 18.71
N GLU A 14 20.64 5.46 19.77
CA GLU A 14 19.16 5.52 19.71
C GLU A 14 18.64 6.87 19.20
N ASN A 15 19.47 7.91 19.25
CA ASN A 15 19.17 9.25 18.73
C ASN A 15 19.60 9.44 17.27
N GLU A 16 20.34 8.50 16.69
CA GLU A 16 20.78 8.56 15.30
C GLU A 16 19.57 8.35 14.36
N GLU A 17 19.49 9.16 13.30
CA GLU A 17 18.48 8.97 12.26
C GLU A 17 18.72 7.65 11.54
N VAL A 18 17.63 6.86 11.36
CA VAL A 18 17.70 5.59 10.66
C VAL A 18 18.15 5.81 9.22
N ASN A 19 19.14 5.05 8.80
CA ASN A 19 19.70 5.09 7.46
C ASN A 19 19.95 3.66 6.94
N PHE A 20 20.46 3.55 5.72
CA PHE A 20 20.68 2.27 5.06
C PHE A 20 21.61 1.31 5.84
N ASP A 21 22.58 1.82 6.57
CA ASP A 21 23.57 1.00 7.30
C ASP A 21 22.97 0.28 8.52
N HIS A 22 21.81 0.74 9.00
CA HIS A 22 21.04 0.04 10.03
C HIS A 22 20.43 -1.29 9.56
N PHE A 23 20.42 -1.56 8.25
CA PHE A 23 19.81 -2.74 7.67
C PHE A 23 20.82 -3.64 6.97
N GLN A 24 20.56 -4.94 7.05
CA GLN A 24 21.23 -5.96 6.25
C GLN A 24 20.27 -6.45 5.19
N ILE A 25 20.63 -6.32 3.91
CA ILE A 25 19.87 -6.91 2.81
C ILE A 25 20.12 -8.42 2.80
N LEU A 26 19.07 -9.21 2.78
CA LEU A 26 19.13 -10.67 2.73
C LEU A 26 18.81 -11.20 1.34
N ARG A 27 17.69 -10.74 0.73
CA ARG A 27 17.22 -11.24 -0.56
C ARG A 27 16.29 -10.23 -1.24
N ALA A 28 16.33 -10.15 -2.58
CA ALA A 28 15.33 -9.48 -3.38
C ALA A 28 14.08 -10.38 -3.51
N ILE A 29 12.88 -9.79 -3.42
CA ILE A 29 11.60 -10.51 -3.46
C ILE A 29 10.60 -9.97 -4.45
N GLY A 30 10.85 -8.81 -5.03
CA GLY A 30 9.88 -8.23 -5.95
C GLY A 30 10.37 -6.97 -6.63
N LYS A 31 9.63 -6.60 -7.67
CA LYS A 31 9.73 -5.33 -8.35
C LYS A 31 8.44 -4.56 -8.05
N GLY A 32 8.54 -3.54 -7.22
CA GLY A 32 7.40 -2.64 -6.95
C GLY A 32 7.17 -1.68 -8.12
N SER A 33 6.08 -0.94 -8.07
CA SER A 33 5.69 0.05 -9.09
C SER A 33 6.83 1.01 -9.45
N PHE A 34 7.65 1.39 -8.45
CA PHE A 34 8.69 2.40 -8.58
C PHE A 34 10.12 1.90 -8.35
N GLY A 35 10.31 0.64 -7.96
CA GLY A 35 11.64 0.14 -7.62
C GLY A 35 11.67 -1.32 -7.23
N LYS A 36 12.73 -1.72 -6.56
CA LYS A 36 12.93 -3.09 -6.09
C LYS A 36 12.49 -3.25 -4.65
N VAL A 37 12.07 -4.46 -4.29
CA VAL A 37 11.70 -4.85 -2.93
C VAL A 37 12.63 -5.94 -2.44
N CYS A 38 13.22 -5.74 -1.26
CA CYS A 38 14.14 -6.69 -0.64
C CYS A 38 13.69 -7.07 0.77
N ILE A 39 13.97 -8.30 1.17
CA ILE A 39 13.94 -8.69 2.58
C ILE A 39 15.17 -8.10 3.26
N VAL A 40 14.95 -7.39 4.36
CA VAL A 40 16.02 -6.81 5.15
C VAL A 40 15.86 -7.16 6.63
N GLN A 41 16.99 -7.24 7.34
CA GLN A 41 17.03 -7.38 8.79
C GLN A 41 17.59 -6.10 9.40
N LYS A 42 16.87 -5.50 10.35
CA LYS A 42 17.40 -4.37 11.14
C LYS A 42 18.48 -4.93 12.09
N ARG A 43 19.67 -4.32 12.08
CA ARG A 43 20.89 -4.90 12.68
C ARG A 43 20.85 -4.96 14.20
N ASP A 44 20.26 -3.95 14.84
CA ASP A 44 20.11 -3.84 16.30
C ASP A 44 19.04 -4.80 16.85
N THR A 45 17.80 -4.72 16.33
CA THR A 45 16.66 -5.49 16.83
C THR A 45 16.53 -6.88 16.24
N LYS A 46 17.27 -7.20 15.18
CA LYS A 46 17.15 -8.44 14.37
C LYS A 46 15.78 -8.62 13.72
N LYS A 47 14.90 -7.62 13.81
CA LYS A 47 13.57 -7.67 13.23
C LYS A 47 13.65 -7.62 11.70
N MET A 48 12.77 -8.38 11.07
CA MET A 48 12.68 -8.52 9.61
C MET A 48 11.65 -7.57 9.03
N TYR A 49 11.98 -7.00 7.85
CA TYR A 49 11.12 -6.06 7.13
C TYR A 49 11.25 -6.28 5.62
N ALA A 50 10.31 -5.74 4.87
CA ALA A 50 10.47 -5.50 3.45
C ALA A 50 10.97 -4.06 3.23
N MET A 51 12.00 -3.88 2.40
CA MET A 51 12.51 -2.57 2.03
C MET A 51 12.28 -2.34 0.54
N LYS A 52 11.45 -1.37 0.23
CA LYS A 52 11.24 -0.84 -1.12
C LYS A 52 12.23 0.30 -1.34
N TYR A 53 12.98 0.28 -2.42
CA TYR A 53 13.90 1.35 -2.76
C TYR A 53 13.79 1.77 -4.22
N MET A 54 13.97 3.04 -4.47
CA MET A 54 13.77 3.70 -5.76
C MET A 54 14.87 4.70 -6.02
N ASN A 55 15.40 4.69 -7.24
CA ASN A 55 16.37 5.68 -7.65
C ASN A 55 15.70 7.03 -7.95
N LYS A 56 16.17 8.10 -7.34
CA LYS A 56 15.60 9.45 -7.46
C LYS A 56 15.54 9.94 -8.90
N GLN A 57 16.65 9.79 -9.64
CA GLN A 57 16.71 10.23 -11.03
C GLN A 57 15.68 9.50 -11.89
N LYS A 58 15.54 8.18 -11.74
CA LYS A 58 14.54 7.40 -12.47
C LYS A 58 13.10 7.80 -12.11
N CYS A 59 12.84 8.13 -10.84
CA CYS A 59 11.53 8.63 -10.41
C CYS A 59 11.21 9.98 -11.05
N VAL A 60 12.18 10.89 -11.14
CA VAL A 60 12.03 12.19 -11.82
C VAL A 60 11.77 11.97 -13.32
N GLU A 61 12.59 11.15 -13.99
CA GLU A 61 12.47 10.85 -15.43
C GLU A 61 11.11 10.24 -15.81
N ARG A 62 10.46 9.52 -14.88
CA ARG A 62 9.16 8.88 -15.08
C ARG A 62 7.96 9.68 -14.56
N ASP A 63 8.20 10.88 -14.03
CA ASP A 63 7.16 11.71 -13.37
C ASP A 63 6.44 10.99 -12.20
N GLU A 64 7.15 10.12 -11.49
CA GLU A 64 6.61 9.28 -10.41
C GLU A 64 6.79 9.89 -9.00
N VAL A 65 7.53 10.98 -8.87
CA VAL A 65 7.88 11.60 -7.58
C VAL A 65 6.64 11.92 -6.73
N ARG A 66 5.60 12.48 -7.37
CA ARG A 66 4.35 12.84 -6.68
C ARG A 66 3.65 11.62 -6.09
N ASN A 67 3.66 10.49 -6.80
CA ASN A 67 3.03 9.25 -6.34
C ASN A 67 3.78 8.69 -5.13
N VAL A 68 5.11 8.69 -5.17
CA VAL A 68 5.96 8.25 -4.04
C VAL A 68 5.71 9.11 -2.81
N PHE A 69 5.66 10.43 -2.96
CA PHE A 69 5.43 11.34 -1.83
C PHE A 69 4.02 11.19 -1.25
N ARG A 70 3.02 11.00 -2.12
CA ARG A 70 1.64 10.74 -1.69
C ARG A 70 1.53 9.42 -0.94
N GLU A 71 2.16 8.36 -1.44
CA GLU A 71 2.22 7.07 -0.77
C GLU A 71 2.81 7.21 0.65
N LEU A 72 3.95 7.89 0.78
CA LEU A 72 4.58 8.15 2.08
C LEU A 72 3.71 9.01 2.99
N GLN A 73 3.14 10.10 2.47
CA GLN A 73 2.30 11.01 3.24
C GLN A 73 1.07 10.29 3.82
N ILE A 74 0.49 9.37 3.06
CA ILE A 74 -0.63 8.55 3.52
C ILE A 74 -0.16 7.53 4.55
N MET A 75 0.84 6.72 4.22
CA MET A 75 1.26 5.59 5.04
C MET A 75 1.85 5.98 6.39
N GLN A 76 2.48 7.16 6.53
CA GLN A 76 3.02 7.62 7.82
C GLN A 76 1.94 7.80 8.90
N GLY A 77 0.72 8.17 8.49
CA GLY A 77 -0.42 8.37 9.39
C GLY A 77 -1.25 7.12 9.65
N LEU A 78 -0.94 6.00 9.00
CA LEU A 78 -1.74 4.78 9.09
C LEU A 78 -1.03 3.69 9.90
N GLU A 79 -1.83 3.00 10.73
CA GLU A 79 -1.41 1.77 11.40
C GLU A 79 -2.63 0.87 11.63
N HIS A 80 -2.67 -0.30 10.96
CA HIS A 80 -3.82 -1.21 11.03
C HIS A 80 -3.39 -2.66 10.77
N PRO A 81 -3.99 -3.68 11.43
CA PRO A 81 -3.61 -5.09 11.28
C PRO A 81 -3.78 -5.64 9.86
N PHE A 82 -4.66 -5.06 9.05
CA PHE A 82 -4.93 -5.50 7.66
C PHE A 82 -4.44 -4.49 6.60
N LEU A 83 -3.48 -3.63 6.97
CA LEU A 83 -2.71 -2.81 6.05
C LEU A 83 -1.24 -3.20 6.12
N VAL A 84 -0.50 -3.00 5.04
CA VAL A 84 0.97 -3.01 5.07
C VAL A 84 1.43 -1.70 5.72
N ASN A 85 2.03 -1.79 6.90
CA ASN A 85 2.40 -0.62 7.69
C ASN A 85 3.80 -0.12 7.34
N LEU A 86 3.98 1.20 7.30
CA LEU A 86 5.27 1.86 7.16
C LEU A 86 5.98 1.92 8.52
N TRP A 87 7.24 1.48 8.58
CA TRP A 87 8.08 1.53 9.77
C TRP A 87 9.12 2.65 9.71
N TYR A 88 9.80 2.77 8.56
CA TYR A 88 10.82 3.78 8.35
C TYR A 88 10.77 4.29 6.92
N SER A 89 11.08 5.56 6.73
CA SER A 89 11.49 6.09 5.45
C SER A 89 12.72 6.97 5.61
N PHE A 90 13.67 6.83 4.71
CA PHE A 90 14.89 7.59 4.67
C PHE A 90 15.44 7.65 3.25
N GLN A 91 16.42 8.48 3.03
CA GLN A 91 17.04 8.66 1.72
C GLN A 91 18.56 8.76 1.85
N ASP A 92 19.24 8.44 0.78
CA ASP A 92 20.63 8.84 0.59
C ASP A 92 20.76 9.77 -0.62
N GLU A 93 21.95 9.95 -1.15
CA GLU A 93 22.16 10.85 -2.28
C GLU A 93 21.44 10.42 -3.55
N GLU A 94 21.32 9.11 -3.81
CA GLU A 94 20.81 8.54 -5.05
C GLU A 94 19.43 7.93 -4.92
N ASP A 95 19.13 7.33 -3.77
CA ASP A 95 17.96 6.47 -3.60
C ASP A 95 17.06 6.95 -2.44
N MET A 96 15.76 6.64 -2.56
CA MET A 96 14.73 6.75 -1.53
C MET A 96 14.38 5.36 -1.03
N PHE A 97 14.13 5.22 0.28
CA PHE A 97 13.84 3.94 0.94
C PHE A 97 12.57 4.02 1.76
N MET A 98 11.74 2.99 1.62
CA MET A 98 10.56 2.74 2.45
C MET A 98 10.69 1.35 3.07
N VAL A 99 10.65 1.26 4.39
CA VAL A 99 10.70 -0.01 5.14
C VAL A 99 9.32 -0.28 5.71
N VAL A 100 8.75 -1.40 5.30
CA VAL A 100 7.36 -1.80 5.60
C VAL A 100 7.30 -3.19 6.21
N ASP A 101 6.12 -3.63 6.65
CA ASP A 101 5.89 -4.99 7.11
C ASP A 101 6.39 -6.02 6.10
N LEU A 102 7.02 -7.10 6.59
CA LEU A 102 7.40 -8.23 5.76
C LEU A 102 6.25 -9.24 5.75
N LEU A 103 5.66 -9.44 4.58
CA LEU A 103 4.59 -10.39 4.34
C LEU A 103 5.07 -11.42 3.31
N LEU A 104 5.23 -12.68 3.74
CA LEU A 104 5.82 -13.75 2.93
C LEU A 104 4.80 -14.68 2.29
N GLY A 105 3.52 -14.42 2.49
CA GLY A 105 2.45 -15.24 1.94
C GLY A 105 2.15 -15.00 0.45
N GLY A 106 2.78 -14.00 -0.18
CA GLY A 106 2.50 -13.59 -1.55
C GLY A 106 1.19 -12.81 -1.69
N ASP A 107 0.89 -12.34 -2.89
CA ASP A 107 -0.36 -11.67 -3.20
C ASP A 107 -1.45 -12.65 -3.68
N LEU A 108 -2.71 -12.22 -3.61
CA LEU A 108 -3.83 -13.06 -4.02
C LEU A 108 -3.84 -13.34 -5.54
N ARG A 109 -3.26 -12.47 -6.37
CA ARG A 109 -3.10 -12.69 -7.81
C ARG A 109 -2.19 -13.88 -8.07
N TYR A 110 -1.05 -13.94 -7.39
CA TYR A 110 -0.14 -15.08 -7.46
C TYR A 110 -0.87 -16.39 -7.16
N HIS A 111 -1.64 -16.45 -6.07
CA HIS A 111 -2.37 -17.66 -5.69
C HIS A 111 -3.46 -18.05 -6.69
N LEU A 112 -4.20 -17.07 -7.25
CA LEU A 112 -5.16 -17.32 -8.33
C LEU A 112 -4.48 -17.91 -9.58
N GLN A 113 -3.30 -17.41 -9.95
CA GLN A 113 -2.50 -17.94 -11.06
C GLN A 113 -1.95 -19.35 -10.79
N GLN A 114 -1.77 -19.72 -9.52
CA GLN A 114 -1.43 -21.08 -9.09
C GLN A 114 -2.66 -22.00 -9.00
N ASN A 115 -3.81 -21.59 -9.53
CA ASN A 115 -5.08 -22.31 -9.47
C ASN A 115 -5.54 -22.65 -8.05
N VAL A 116 -5.24 -21.79 -7.07
CA VAL A 116 -5.82 -21.92 -5.73
C VAL A 116 -7.31 -21.62 -5.78
N HIS A 117 -8.11 -22.54 -5.27
CA HIS A 117 -9.55 -22.39 -5.10
C HIS A 117 -9.84 -22.00 -3.64
N PHE A 118 -10.31 -20.76 -3.45
CA PHE A 118 -10.69 -20.28 -2.13
C PHE A 118 -12.11 -20.73 -1.78
N THR A 119 -12.29 -21.26 -0.56
CA THR A 119 -13.62 -21.64 -0.05
C THR A 119 -14.44 -20.40 0.31
N GLU A 120 -15.77 -20.55 0.36
CA GLU A 120 -16.67 -19.47 0.81
C GLU A 120 -16.33 -19.01 2.23
N GLY A 121 -15.92 -19.91 3.13
CA GLY A 121 -15.50 -19.57 4.48
C GLY A 121 -14.24 -18.70 4.50
N THR A 122 -13.25 -19.01 3.65
CA THR A 122 -12.04 -18.20 3.49
C THR A 122 -12.36 -16.82 2.95
N VAL A 123 -13.17 -16.74 1.87
CA VAL A 123 -13.56 -15.46 1.27
C VAL A 123 -14.43 -14.63 2.21
N LYS A 124 -15.33 -15.27 2.98
CA LYS A 124 -16.11 -14.60 4.05
C LYS A 124 -15.18 -13.89 5.05
N LEU A 125 -14.15 -14.59 5.53
CA LEU A 125 -13.16 -14.00 6.45
C LEU A 125 -12.39 -12.86 5.78
N TYR A 126 -11.91 -13.03 4.54
CA TYR A 126 -11.20 -11.98 3.80
C TYR A 126 -12.05 -10.73 3.60
N ILE A 127 -13.34 -10.88 3.29
CA ILE A 127 -14.26 -9.74 3.20
C ILE A 127 -14.34 -9.01 4.55
N CYS A 128 -14.42 -9.74 5.68
CA CYS A 128 -14.47 -9.13 7.00
C CYS A 128 -13.18 -8.38 7.36
N GLU A 129 -12.02 -8.98 7.11
CA GLU A 129 -10.71 -8.36 7.35
C GLU A 129 -10.51 -7.10 6.49
N LEU A 130 -10.84 -7.18 5.20
CA LEU A 130 -10.76 -6.05 4.28
C LEU A 130 -11.79 -4.97 4.59
N ALA A 131 -12.99 -5.33 5.04
CA ALA A 131 -14.01 -4.36 5.48
C ALA A 131 -13.52 -3.52 6.68
N LEU A 132 -12.83 -4.14 7.65
CA LEU A 132 -12.19 -3.42 8.76
C LEU A 132 -11.12 -2.45 8.26
N ALA A 133 -10.30 -2.86 7.29
CA ALA A 133 -9.30 -2.00 6.69
C ALA A 133 -9.93 -0.83 5.90
N LEU A 134 -10.97 -1.07 5.10
CA LEU A 134 -11.66 -0.02 4.33
C LEU A 134 -12.37 0.98 5.25
N GLU A 135 -13.02 0.51 6.31
CA GLU A 135 -13.61 1.38 7.33
C GLU A 135 -12.55 2.27 8.00
N TYR A 136 -11.39 1.70 8.32
CA TYR A 136 -10.26 2.43 8.87
C TYR A 136 -9.76 3.51 7.90
N LEU A 137 -9.56 3.19 6.63
CA LEU A 137 -9.17 4.16 5.60
C LEU A 137 -10.20 5.29 5.46
N GLN A 138 -11.49 4.94 5.47
CA GLN A 138 -12.58 5.92 5.38
C GLN A 138 -12.60 6.89 6.56
N ARG A 139 -12.30 6.45 7.79
CA ARG A 139 -12.14 7.32 8.96
C ARG A 139 -11.02 8.34 8.80
N TYR A 140 -9.97 7.99 8.06
CA TYR A 140 -8.88 8.90 7.71
C TYR A 140 -9.12 9.64 6.39
N HIS A 141 -10.36 9.59 5.87
CA HIS A 141 -10.78 10.24 4.62
C HIS A 141 -10.01 9.78 3.39
N ILE A 142 -9.54 8.53 3.37
CA ILE A 142 -8.73 7.95 2.29
C ILE A 142 -9.58 7.02 1.44
N ILE A 143 -9.49 7.19 0.11
CA ILE A 143 -9.92 6.21 -0.89
C ILE A 143 -8.65 5.56 -1.45
N HIS A 144 -8.57 4.24 -1.44
CA HIS A 144 -7.43 3.48 -1.96
C HIS A 144 -7.39 3.49 -3.49
N ARG A 145 -8.53 3.27 -4.15
CA ARG A 145 -8.78 3.29 -5.60
C ARG A 145 -8.16 2.15 -6.41
N ASP A 146 -7.40 1.26 -5.80
CA ASP A 146 -6.78 0.12 -6.50
C ASP A 146 -6.85 -1.19 -5.69
N ILE A 147 -8.00 -1.45 -5.07
CA ILE A 147 -8.26 -2.73 -4.39
C ILE A 147 -8.43 -3.81 -5.45
N LYS A 148 -7.54 -4.81 -5.43
CA LYS A 148 -7.49 -5.93 -6.36
C LYS A 148 -6.62 -7.05 -5.79
N PRO A 149 -6.68 -8.29 -6.30
CA PRO A 149 -5.85 -9.40 -5.80
C PRO A 149 -4.35 -9.12 -5.79
N ASP A 150 -3.85 -8.34 -6.75
CA ASP A 150 -2.43 -7.96 -6.88
C ASP A 150 -1.95 -7.07 -5.72
N ASN A 151 -2.86 -6.30 -5.10
CA ASN A 151 -2.57 -5.35 -4.03
C ASN A 151 -3.05 -5.85 -2.65
N ILE A 152 -3.34 -7.13 -2.53
CA ILE A 152 -3.69 -7.79 -1.27
C ILE A 152 -2.69 -8.90 -1.00
N LEU A 153 -1.81 -8.66 -0.03
CA LEU A 153 -0.78 -9.59 0.40
C LEU A 153 -1.28 -10.48 1.54
N LEU A 154 -0.77 -11.69 1.61
CA LEU A 154 -1.00 -12.61 2.72
C LEU A 154 0.19 -12.60 3.68
N ASP A 155 -0.09 -12.63 4.97
CA ASP A 155 0.93 -12.96 5.96
C ASP A 155 1.18 -14.48 6.02
N GLU A 156 2.09 -14.91 6.88
CA GLU A 156 2.48 -16.31 7.02
C GLU A 156 1.35 -17.22 7.57
N HIS A 157 0.30 -16.64 8.12
CA HIS A 157 -0.87 -17.32 8.64
C HIS A 157 -2.05 -17.30 7.67
N GLY A 158 -1.95 -16.53 6.59
CA GLY A 158 -2.96 -16.43 5.55
C GLY A 158 -3.94 -15.26 5.72
N HIS A 159 -3.70 -14.32 6.64
CA HIS A 159 -4.50 -13.10 6.78
C HIS A 159 -4.13 -12.07 5.71
N VAL A 160 -5.12 -11.27 5.30
CA VAL A 160 -4.97 -10.31 4.20
C VAL A 160 -4.48 -8.93 4.67
N HIS A 161 -3.66 -8.29 3.83
CA HIS A 161 -3.15 -6.94 4.06
C HIS A 161 -3.19 -6.12 2.77
N ILE A 162 -3.82 -4.95 2.81
CA ILE A 162 -3.84 -4.03 1.67
C ILE A 162 -2.49 -3.32 1.56
N THR A 163 -1.97 -3.25 0.34
CA THR A 163 -0.72 -2.56 -0.01
C THR A 163 -0.92 -1.62 -1.20
N ASP A 164 0.12 -0.85 -1.53
CA ASP A 164 0.22 0.02 -2.70
C ASP A 164 -0.76 1.23 -2.68
N PHE A 165 -0.39 2.24 -1.91
CA PHE A 165 -1.14 3.50 -1.78
C PHE A 165 -0.74 4.58 -2.82
N ASN A 166 -0.05 4.19 -3.90
CA ASN A 166 0.51 5.13 -4.88
C ASN A 166 -0.52 6.03 -5.57
N ILE A 167 -1.73 5.50 -5.80
CA ILE A 167 -2.86 6.25 -6.40
C ILE A 167 -3.97 6.54 -5.41
N ALA A 168 -3.79 6.23 -4.12
CA ALA A 168 -4.75 6.59 -3.08
C ALA A 168 -4.94 8.11 -3.00
N THR A 169 -6.09 8.56 -2.53
CA THR A 169 -6.40 9.98 -2.39
C THR A 169 -7.06 10.28 -1.05
N VAL A 170 -6.77 11.47 -0.52
CA VAL A 170 -7.41 11.98 0.69
C VAL A 170 -8.50 12.95 0.28
N LEU A 171 -9.72 12.74 0.76
CA LEU A 171 -10.85 13.65 0.56
C LEU A 171 -10.86 14.71 1.67
N LYS A 172 -11.09 15.97 1.30
CA LYS A 172 -11.21 17.07 2.26
C LYS A 172 -12.67 17.46 2.43
N GLY A 173 -13.20 17.34 3.64
CA GLY A 173 -14.57 17.70 3.95
C GLY A 173 -15.58 16.96 3.06
N THR A 174 -16.34 17.68 2.24
CA THR A 174 -17.35 17.15 1.31
C THR A 174 -16.82 16.94 -0.11
N GLU A 175 -15.51 17.09 -0.33
CA GLU A 175 -14.92 16.89 -1.65
C GLU A 175 -15.10 15.45 -2.13
N LYS A 176 -15.29 15.30 -3.45
CA LYS A 176 -15.32 14.02 -4.14
C LYS A 176 -14.15 13.92 -5.10
N ALA A 177 -13.68 12.71 -5.34
CA ALA A 177 -12.65 12.47 -6.35
C ALA A 177 -13.26 12.51 -7.75
N SER A 178 -12.51 13.05 -8.74
CA SER A 178 -12.98 13.17 -10.12
C SER A 178 -12.05 12.54 -11.16
N SER A 179 -10.81 12.20 -10.77
CA SER A 179 -9.85 11.61 -11.70
C SER A 179 -10.15 10.13 -11.96
N MET A 180 -10.05 9.68 -13.21
CA MET A 180 -10.09 8.27 -13.54
C MET A 180 -8.79 7.59 -13.08
N ALA A 181 -8.82 6.93 -11.94
CA ALA A 181 -7.68 6.23 -11.36
C ALA A 181 -8.09 4.85 -10.90
N GLY A 182 -7.21 3.86 -11.11
CA GLY A 182 -7.45 2.46 -10.76
C GLY A 182 -7.16 1.51 -11.91
N THR A 183 -7.42 0.24 -11.65
CA THR A 183 -7.31 -0.86 -12.62
C THR A 183 -8.69 -1.16 -13.18
N LYS A 184 -8.94 -0.89 -14.47
CA LYS A 184 -10.27 -0.94 -15.12
C LYS A 184 -11.17 -2.10 -14.69
N PRO A 185 -10.72 -3.37 -14.67
CA PRO A 185 -11.57 -4.50 -14.27
C PRO A 185 -12.15 -4.44 -12.86
N TYR A 186 -11.55 -3.63 -11.97
CA TYR A 186 -11.95 -3.50 -10.55
C TYR A 186 -12.60 -2.16 -10.24
N MET A 187 -12.63 -1.22 -11.20
CA MET A 187 -13.17 0.11 -11.01
C MET A 187 -14.70 0.09 -10.99
N ALA A 188 -15.29 0.88 -10.08
CA ALA A 188 -16.73 1.03 -9.97
C ALA A 188 -17.34 1.80 -11.15
N PRO A 189 -18.62 1.55 -11.50
CA PRO A 189 -19.29 2.20 -12.62
C PRO A 189 -19.24 3.72 -12.57
N GLU A 190 -19.42 4.31 -11.39
CA GLU A 190 -19.44 5.76 -11.18
C GLU A 190 -18.08 6.42 -11.47
N VAL A 191 -16.96 5.70 -11.39
CA VAL A 191 -15.62 6.24 -11.75
C VAL A 191 -15.55 6.50 -13.25
N PHE A 192 -16.04 5.58 -14.07
CA PHE A 192 -16.11 5.76 -15.52
C PHE A 192 -17.11 6.84 -15.90
N GLN A 193 -18.24 6.91 -15.20
CA GLN A 193 -19.31 7.86 -15.47
C GLN A 193 -18.85 9.30 -15.20
N VAL A 194 -18.17 9.54 -14.07
CA VAL A 194 -17.57 10.84 -13.75
C VAL A 194 -16.56 11.28 -14.80
N TYR A 195 -15.78 10.36 -15.34
CA TYR A 195 -14.80 10.67 -16.38
C TYR A 195 -15.48 11.10 -17.71
N VAL A 196 -16.58 10.46 -18.09
CA VAL A 196 -17.29 10.75 -19.35
C VAL A 196 -18.20 11.98 -19.22
N ASP A 197 -18.99 12.04 -18.16
CA ASP A 197 -20.07 13.01 -18.00
C ASP A 197 -19.67 14.24 -17.17
N GLY A 198 -18.49 14.22 -16.52
CA GLY A 198 -18.02 15.31 -15.66
C GLY A 198 -18.91 15.52 -14.42
N GLY A 199 -19.52 14.46 -13.89
CA GLY A 199 -20.44 14.50 -12.76
C GLY A 199 -19.83 14.97 -11.43
N PRO A 200 -20.57 14.85 -10.30
CA PRO A 200 -20.18 15.43 -9.00
C PRO A 200 -18.97 14.76 -8.35
N GLY A 201 -18.40 13.74 -9.00
CA GLY A 201 -17.30 12.95 -8.45
C GLY A 201 -17.77 11.68 -7.75
N TYR A 202 -16.79 10.90 -7.26
CA TYR A 202 -17.01 9.64 -6.54
C TYR A 202 -16.35 9.66 -5.17
N SER A 203 -16.69 8.72 -4.31
CA SER A 203 -16.25 8.64 -2.92
C SER A 203 -15.95 7.19 -2.50
N TYR A 204 -15.91 6.92 -1.21
CA TYR A 204 -15.55 5.64 -0.59
C TYR A 204 -16.24 4.40 -1.16
N PRO A 205 -17.50 4.43 -1.64
CA PRO A 205 -18.16 3.25 -2.20
C PRO A 205 -17.39 2.55 -3.33
N VAL A 206 -16.46 3.25 -4.01
CA VAL A 206 -15.67 2.65 -5.10
C VAL A 206 -14.75 1.53 -4.60
N ASP A 207 -14.18 1.65 -3.41
CA ASP A 207 -13.33 0.60 -2.84
C ASP A 207 -14.15 -0.63 -2.41
N TRP A 208 -15.39 -0.44 -1.95
CA TRP A 208 -16.31 -1.53 -1.62
C TRP A 208 -16.78 -2.30 -2.86
N TRP A 209 -16.98 -1.61 -3.98
CA TRP A 209 -17.19 -2.27 -5.27
C TRP A 209 -15.98 -3.14 -5.65
N SER A 210 -14.78 -2.58 -5.56
CA SER A 210 -13.52 -3.30 -5.88
C SER A 210 -13.32 -4.52 -4.97
N LEU A 211 -13.69 -4.42 -3.68
CA LEU A 211 -13.76 -5.56 -2.76
C LEU A 211 -14.73 -6.63 -3.27
N GLY A 212 -15.91 -6.24 -3.73
CA GLY A 212 -16.91 -7.15 -4.31
C GLY A 212 -16.39 -7.89 -5.55
N VAL A 213 -15.72 -7.17 -6.46
CA VAL A 213 -15.10 -7.77 -7.66
C VAL A 213 -14.01 -8.75 -7.26
N THR A 214 -13.14 -8.36 -6.32
CA THR A 214 -12.06 -9.22 -5.80
C THR A 214 -12.62 -10.49 -5.15
N ALA A 215 -13.59 -10.37 -4.26
CA ALA A 215 -14.21 -11.52 -3.60
C ALA A 215 -14.88 -12.48 -4.60
N TYR A 216 -15.58 -11.94 -5.60
CA TYR A 216 -16.16 -12.73 -6.69
C TYR A 216 -15.07 -13.51 -7.45
N GLU A 217 -13.97 -12.85 -7.82
CA GLU A 217 -12.86 -13.47 -8.54
C GLU A 217 -12.19 -14.58 -7.72
N LEU A 218 -12.02 -14.39 -6.40
CA LEU A 218 -11.47 -15.43 -5.51
C LEU A 218 -12.33 -16.70 -5.47
N LEU A 219 -13.65 -16.54 -5.50
CA LEU A 219 -14.60 -17.67 -5.50
C LEU A 219 -14.73 -18.34 -6.86
N ARG A 220 -14.71 -17.56 -7.93
CA ARG A 220 -15.06 -18.04 -9.28
C ARG A 220 -13.85 -18.41 -10.12
N GLY A 221 -12.70 -17.75 -9.87
CA GLY A 221 -11.52 -17.82 -10.71
C GLY A 221 -11.51 -16.81 -11.87
N TRP A 222 -12.61 -16.07 -12.08
CA TRP A 222 -12.70 -14.96 -13.04
C TRP A 222 -13.62 -13.86 -12.53
N ARG A 223 -13.51 -12.67 -13.12
CA ARG A 223 -14.25 -11.47 -12.69
C ARG A 223 -15.71 -11.48 -13.10
N PRO A 224 -16.58 -10.68 -12.42
CA PRO A 224 -18.01 -10.63 -12.72
C PRO A 224 -18.34 -10.02 -14.08
N TYR A 225 -17.45 -9.18 -14.63
CA TYR A 225 -17.54 -8.58 -15.96
C TYR A 225 -16.22 -8.83 -16.70
N GLU A 226 -16.30 -9.09 -18.00
CA GLU A 226 -15.12 -9.36 -18.84
C GLU A 226 -14.49 -8.04 -19.34
N ILE A 227 -13.99 -7.26 -18.40
CA ILE A 227 -13.32 -5.98 -18.67
C ILE A 227 -11.81 -6.19 -18.68
N HIS A 228 -11.15 -5.69 -19.74
CA HIS A 228 -9.70 -5.69 -19.89
C HIS A 228 -9.15 -4.27 -19.87
N SER A 229 -7.82 -4.12 -19.76
CA SER A 229 -7.18 -2.81 -19.77
C SER A 229 -7.43 -2.03 -21.08
N ALA A 230 -7.55 -2.75 -22.20
CA ALA A 230 -7.81 -2.18 -23.52
C ALA A 230 -9.30 -1.95 -23.81
N THR A 231 -10.23 -2.44 -22.99
CA THR A 231 -11.68 -2.27 -23.23
C THR A 231 -12.06 -0.79 -23.24
N PRO A 232 -12.73 -0.29 -24.28
CA PRO A 232 -13.20 1.11 -24.35
C PRO A 232 -14.17 1.46 -23.23
N ILE A 233 -14.17 2.71 -22.79
CA ILE A 233 -15.00 3.14 -21.64
C ILE A 233 -16.49 3.08 -21.96
N ASP A 234 -16.88 3.43 -23.16
CA ASP A 234 -18.27 3.36 -23.64
C ASP A 234 -18.78 1.92 -23.65
N GLU A 235 -17.95 0.96 -24.05
CA GLU A 235 -18.25 -0.46 -23.98
C GLU A 235 -18.43 -0.93 -22.53
N ILE A 236 -17.51 -0.53 -21.62
CA ILE A 236 -17.61 -0.83 -20.18
C ILE A 236 -18.92 -0.28 -19.61
N LEU A 237 -19.27 0.97 -19.90
CA LEU A 237 -20.51 1.57 -19.42
C LEU A 237 -21.74 0.86 -20.00
N ASN A 238 -21.68 0.39 -21.25
CA ASN A 238 -22.75 -0.41 -21.85
C ASN A 238 -22.86 -1.78 -21.17
N MET A 239 -21.74 -2.48 -20.89
CA MET A 239 -21.73 -3.73 -20.12
C MET A 239 -22.44 -3.56 -18.77
N PHE A 240 -22.14 -2.50 -18.03
CA PHE A 240 -22.81 -2.21 -16.76
C PHE A 240 -24.33 -1.96 -16.93
N LYS A 241 -24.78 -1.45 -18.07
CA LYS A 241 -26.22 -1.22 -18.35
C LYS A 241 -26.95 -2.53 -18.67
N VAL A 242 -26.38 -3.36 -19.53
CA VAL A 242 -27.07 -4.50 -20.12
C VAL A 242 -26.77 -5.84 -19.42
N GLU A 243 -25.56 -6.01 -18.91
CA GLU A 243 -25.16 -7.28 -18.32
C GLU A 243 -25.57 -7.40 -16.85
N ARG A 244 -25.83 -8.63 -16.44
CA ARG A 244 -26.08 -9.00 -15.05
C ARG A 244 -24.98 -9.93 -14.55
N VAL A 245 -24.53 -9.70 -13.32
CA VAL A 245 -23.57 -10.59 -12.67
C VAL A 245 -24.20 -11.97 -12.49
N HIS A 246 -23.47 -12.99 -12.91
CA HIS A 246 -23.91 -14.37 -12.81
C HIS A 246 -23.32 -15.02 -11.55
N TYR A 247 -24.17 -15.39 -10.60
CA TYR A 247 -23.78 -16.06 -9.36
C TYR A 247 -23.92 -17.57 -9.50
N SER A 248 -22.95 -18.34 -8.98
CA SER A 248 -23.02 -19.80 -9.02
C SER A 248 -24.15 -20.32 -8.15
N SER A 249 -24.86 -21.31 -8.66
CA SER A 249 -25.89 -22.03 -7.88
C SER A 249 -25.28 -22.89 -6.75
N THR A 250 -23.97 -23.10 -6.77
CA THR A 250 -23.27 -23.86 -5.72
C THR A 250 -22.90 -22.98 -4.51
N TRP A 251 -22.98 -21.66 -4.64
CA TRP A 251 -22.70 -20.75 -3.53
C TRP A 251 -23.92 -20.63 -2.61
N CYS A 252 -23.65 -20.50 -1.30
CA CYS A 252 -24.72 -20.29 -0.35
C CYS A 252 -25.43 -18.95 -0.57
N GLU A 253 -26.72 -18.90 -0.22
CA GLU A 253 -27.55 -17.69 -0.41
C GLU A 253 -26.97 -16.46 0.30
N GLY A 254 -26.37 -16.65 1.47
CA GLY A 254 -25.74 -15.57 2.23
C GLY A 254 -24.56 -14.93 1.51
N MET A 255 -23.66 -15.74 0.92
CA MET A 255 -22.55 -15.24 0.12
C MET A 255 -23.04 -14.50 -1.13
N VAL A 256 -24.02 -15.07 -1.82
CA VAL A 256 -24.64 -14.44 -3.00
C VAL A 256 -25.27 -13.10 -2.63
N ALA A 257 -25.99 -13.02 -1.50
CA ALA A 257 -26.58 -11.78 -1.02
C ALA A 257 -25.53 -10.72 -0.69
N LEU A 258 -24.43 -11.10 -0.04
CA LEU A 258 -23.30 -10.22 0.27
C LEU A 258 -22.65 -9.67 -1.00
N LEU A 259 -22.33 -10.53 -1.96
CA LEU A 259 -21.75 -10.11 -3.23
C LEU A 259 -22.69 -9.19 -4.03
N LYS A 260 -24.00 -9.46 -4.06
CA LYS A 260 -24.99 -8.59 -4.71
C LYS A 260 -25.00 -7.19 -4.11
N LYS A 261 -24.86 -7.08 -2.79
CA LYS A 261 -24.82 -5.80 -2.08
C LYS A 261 -23.54 -5.01 -2.36
N LEU A 262 -22.38 -5.67 -2.42
CA LEU A 262 -21.10 -5.06 -2.78
C LEU A 262 -21.07 -4.65 -4.27
N LEU A 263 -21.65 -5.48 -5.16
CA LEU A 263 -21.71 -5.25 -6.61
C LEU A 263 -22.98 -4.51 -7.05
N THR A 264 -23.60 -3.74 -6.17
CA THR A 264 -24.68 -2.82 -6.51
C THR A 264 -24.13 -1.66 -7.31
N LYS A 265 -24.68 -1.43 -8.52
CA LYS A 265 -24.16 -0.43 -9.48
C LYS A 265 -24.35 1.00 -8.97
N ASP A 266 -25.48 1.28 -8.30
CA ASP A 266 -25.74 2.56 -7.66
C ASP A 266 -24.92 2.71 -6.36
N PRO A 267 -24.01 3.68 -6.27
CA PRO A 267 -23.16 3.86 -5.09
C PRO A 267 -23.93 4.20 -3.81
N GLU A 268 -25.07 4.87 -3.92
CA GLU A 268 -25.91 5.24 -2.76
C GLU A 268 -26.65 4.03 -2.16
N SER A 269 -26.91 3.01 -2.97
CA SER A 269 -27.56 1.77 -2.54
C SER A 269 -26.56 0.64 -2.25
N ARG A 270 -25.29 0.84 -2.58
CA ARG A 270 -24.20 -0.12 -2.34
C ARG A 270 -23.86 -0.18 -0.86
N VAL A 271 -23.58 -1.38 -0.35
CA VAL A 271 -22.89 -1.53 0.93
C VAL A 271 -21.54 -0.82 0.85
N SER A 272 -21.34 0.16 1.72
CA SER A 272 -20.16 1.03 1.70
C SER A 272 -19.67 1.43 3.10
N SER A 273 -20.05 0.68 4.11
CA SER A 273 -19.58 0.84 5.49
C SER A 273 -19.48 -0.51 6.22
N LEU A 274 -18.65 -0.54 7.25
CA LEU A 274 -18.56 -1.71 8.14
C LEU A 274 -19.91 -2.01 8.80
N ARG A 275 -20.65 -0.98 9.17
CA ARG A 275 -21.99 -1.12 9.77
C ARG A 275 -22.97 -1.84 8.84
N ASP A 276 -22.94 -1.53 7.55
CA ASP A 276 -23.80 -2.18 6.57
C ASP A 276 -23.48 -3.68 6.47
N ILE A 277 -22.19 -4.02 6.42
CA ILE A 277 -21.73 -5.42 6.39
C ILE A 277 -22.13 -6.15 7.66
N GLN A 278 -21.91 -5.56 8.81
CA GLN A 278 -22.27 -6.14 10.12
C GLN A 278 -23.77 -6.38 10.28
N SER A 279 -24.60 -5.58 9.63
CA SER A 279 -26.07 -5.73 9.68
C SER A 279 -26.60 -6.90 8.85
N MET A 280 -25.76 -7.50 8.01
CA MET A 280 -26.19 -8.62 7.16
C MET A 280 -26.34 -9.92 7.97
N THR A 281 -27.45 -10.59 7.83
CA THR A 281 -27.76 -11.87 8.51
C THR A 281 -26.66 -12.93 8.31
N TYR A 282 -26.02 -12.93 7.13
CA TYR A 282 -24.92 -13.86 6.82
C TYR A 282 -23.68 -13.66 7.68
N LEU A 283 -23.53 -12.49 8.29
CA LEU A 283 -22.39 -12.11 9.13
C LEU A 283 -22.79 -11.85 10.59
N ALA A 284 -24.04 -12.17 10.96
CA ALA A 284 -24.57 -11.92 12.31
C ALA A 284 -23.82 -12.70 13.41
N ASP A 285 -23.25 -13.86 13.08
CA ASP A 285 -22.46 -14.72 13.95
C ASP A 285 -20.98 -14.38 14.00
N MET A 286 -20.54 -13.39 13.22
CA MET A 286 -19.12 -13.02 13.14
C MET A 286 -18.66 -12.30 14.39
N ASN A 287 -17.64 -12.85 15.04
CA ASN A 287 -16.95 -12.16 16.13
C ASN A 287 -15.91 -11.18 15.55
N TRP A 288 -16.30 -9.91 15.46
CA TRP A 288 -15.50 -8.85 14.83
C TRP A 288 -14.23 -8.51 15.60
N ASP A 289 -14.22 -8.65 16.93
CA ASP A 289 -13.01 -8.48 17.74
C ASP A 289 -12.01 -9.61 17.43
N ALA A 290 -12.49 -10.85 17.33
CA ALA A 290 -11.66 -11.98 16.93
C ALA A 290 -11.12 -11.85 15.49
N VAL A 291 -11.89 -11.24 14.57
CA VAL A 291 -11.41 -10.89 13.22
C VAL A 291 -10.27 -9.86 13.33
N PHE A 292 -10.50 -8.77 14.06
CA PHE A 292 -9.52 -7.69 14.21
C PHE A 292 -8.21 -8.17 14.84
N GLU A 293 -8.30 -9.04 15.84
CA GLU A 293 -7.15 -9.63 16.54
C GLU A 293 -6.50 -10.79 15.78
N LYS A 294 -6.99 -11.12 14.56
CA LYS A 294 -6.53 -12.28 13.77
C LYS A 294 -6.63 -13.62 14.51
N ALA A 295 -7.59 -13.75 15.41
CA ALA A 295 -7.84 -14.96 16.17
C ALA A 295 -8.59 -16.05 15.38
N LEU A 296 -9.23 -15.68 14.27
CA LEU A 296 -9.89 -16.63 13.37
C LEU A 296 -8.89 -17.12 12.32
N MET A 297 -8.76 -18.45 12.22
CA MET A 297 -7.83 -19.06 11.28
C MET A 297 -8.37 -19.00 9.85
N PRO A 298 -7.62 -18.42 8.88
CA PRO A 298 -7.97 -18.51 7.47
C PRO A 298 -7.97 -19.97 7.00
N GLY A 299 -8.93 -20.29 6.12
CA GLY A 299 -9.00 -21.64 5.51
C GLY A 299 -7.91 -21.90 4.47
N PHE A 300 -7.10 -20.90 4.15
CA PHE A 300 -5.94 -21.00 3.27
C PHE A 300 -4.69 -20.45 3.97
N VAL A 301 -3.63 -21.25 4.00
CA VAL A 301 -2.33 -20.87 4.56
C VAL A 301 -1.28 -20.99 3.45
N PRO A 302 -0.53 -19.90 3.14
CA PRO A 302 0.54 -19.94 2.15
C PRO A 302 1.64 -20.94 2.50
N ASN A 303 2.32 -21.46 1.48
CA ASN A 303 3.45 -22.37 1.70
C ASN A 303 4.63 -21.61 2.34
N LYS A 304 5.06 -22.03 3.51
CA LYS A 304 6.19 -21.42 4.25
C LYS A 304 7.56 -21.87 3.76
N GLY A 305 7.63 -22.94 2.96
CA GLY A 305 8.89 -23.52 2.48
C GLY A 305 9.44 -22.86 1.21
N ARG A 306 8.72 -21.92 0.61
CA ARG A 306 9.13 -21.18 -0.61
C ARG A 306 8.69 -19.73 -0.54
N LEU A 307 9.33 -18.88 -1.36
CA LEU A 307 8.78 -17.55 -1.64
C LEU A 307 7.51 -17.71 -2.49
N ASN A 308 6.44 -17.05 -2.06
CA ASN A 308 5.16 -17.02 -2.79
C ASN A 308 5.16 -15.84 -3.75
N CYS A 309 6.08 -15.85 -4.73
CA CYS A 309 6.23 -14.83 -5.76
C CYS A 309 6.53 -15.50 -7.11
N ASP A 310 6.44 -14.73 -8.20
CA ASP A 310 6.73 -15.23 -9.53
C ASP A 310 8.19 -15.73 -9.61
N PRO A 311 8.43 -17.03 -9.94
CA PRO A 311 9.78 -17.60 -10.02
C PRO A 311 10.62 -16.99 -11.15
N THR A 312 10.02 -16.41 -12.20
CA THR A 312 10.73 -15.71 -13.26
C THR A 312 11.47 -14.49 -12.72
N PHE A 313 10.88 -13.82 -11.73
CA PHE A 313 11.47 -12.69 -11.05
C PHE A 313 12.72 -13.09 -10.24
N GLU A 314 12.71 -14.23 -9.56
CA GLU A 314 13.89 -14.75 -8.86
C GLU A 314 15.06 -15.02 -9.80
N LEU A 315 14.78 -15.60 -10.98
CA LEU A 315 15.81 -15.92 -11.99
C LEU A 315 16.40 -14.64 -12.60
N GLU A 316 15.57 -13.67 -12.97
CA GLU A 316 16.04 -12.38 -13.51
C GLU A 316 16.92 -11.63 -12.50
N GLU A 317 16.53 -11.61 -11.21
CA GLU A 317 17.34 -10.94 -10.16
C GLU A 317 18.63 -11.69 -9.86
N MET A 318 18.66 -13.02 -9.88
CA MET A 318 19.88 -13.80 -9.73
C MET A 318 20.86 -13.56 -10.89
N ILE A 319 20.35 -13.35 -12.10
CA ILE A 319 21.17 -13.09 -13.30
C ILE A 319 21.59 -11.63 -13.38
N LEU A 320 20.70 -10.67 -13.04
CA LEU A 320 20.93 -9.24 -13.15
C LEU A 320 21.70 -8.66 -11.95
N GLU A 321 21.59 -9.23 -10.76
CA GLU A 321 22.31 -8.81 -9.57
C GLU A 321 23.64 -9.56 -9.34
N SER A 322 24.50 -9.57 -10.33
CA SER A 322 25.92 -9.87 -10.08
C SER A 322 26.62 -8.83 -9.16
N LYS A 323 25.87 -7.78 -8.71
CA LYS A 323 26.39 -6.67 -7.88
C LYS A 323 25.38 -6.27 -6.80
N PRO A 324 25.46 -6.87 -5.59
CA PRO A 324 24.63 -6.45 -4.45
C PRO A 324 24.72 -4.93 -4.20
N LEU A 325 23.61 -4.32 -3.76
CA LEU A 325 23.49 -2.88 -3.51
C LEU A 325 24.65 -2.32 -2.66
N HIS A 326 25.15 -3.07 -1.67
CA HIS A 326 26.35 -2.74 -0.89
C HIS A 326 27.63 -2.59 -1.72
N LYS A 327 27.84 -3.47 -2.71
CA LYS A 327 29.02 -3.39 -3.59
C LYS A 327 28.89 -2.24 -4.59
N LYS A 328 27.66 -1.93 -5.02
CA LYS A 328 27.37 -0.78 -5.88
C LYS A 328 27.66 0.53 -5.16
N LYS A 329 27.22 0.69 -3.90
CA LYS A 329 27.49 1.89 -3.08
C LYS A 329 28.99 2.09 -2.80
N LYS A 330 29.73 1.03 -2.46
CA LYS A 330 31.20 1.12 -2.28
C LYS A 330 31.94 1.51 -3.56
N ARG A 331 31.46 1.11 -4.75
CA ARG A 331 32.07 1.49 -6.03
C ARG A 331 31.79 2.95 -6.40
N LEU A 332 30.55 3.42 -6.15
CA LEU A 332 30.15 4.82 -6.41
C LEU A 332 30.91 5.79 -5.52
N ALA A 333 31.08 5.48 -4.23
CA ALA A 333 31.94 6.27 -3.33
C ALA A 333 33.40 6.35 -3.81
N LYS A 334 33.93 5.30 -4.46
CA LYS A 334 35.28 5.26 -5.01
C LYS A 334 35.43 5.98 -6.37
N HIS A 335 34.32 6.12 -7.14
CA HIS A 335 34.32 6.86 -8.41
C HIS A 335 34.17 8.37 -8.19
N ARG A 336 33.49 8.84 -7.16
CA ARG A 336 33.33 10.27 -6.82
C ARG A 336 34.65 10.95 -6.44
N SER A 337 35.62 10.22 -5.93
CA SER A 337 36.93 10.76 -5.66
C SER A 337 37.80 11.00 -6.92
N ARG A 338 37.30 10.67 -8.11
CA ARG A 338 38.06 10.75 -9.38
C ARG A 338 37.48 11.69 -10.44
N ASP A 339 36.23 12.20 -10.29
CA ASP A 339 35.56 12.98 -11.34
C ASP A 339 35.04 14.33 -10.80
N SER A 340 35.95 15.26 -10.53
CA SER A 340 35.60 16.65 -10.21
C SER A 340 35.70 17.61 -11.40
N THR A 341 35.69 17.11 -12.61
CA THR A 341 35.70 17.97 -13.82
C THR A 341 34.91 17.35 -14.95
N LYS A 342 33.64 17.73 -15.10
CA LYS A 342 32.95 17.68 -16.40
C LYS A 342 31.81 18.69 -16.48
N ASP A 343 31.83 19.43 -17.56
CA ASP A 343 31.00 20.54 -17.98
C ASP A 343 29.47 20.29 -17.93
N SER A 344 28.76 21.31 -17.47
CA SER A 344 27.32 21.39 -17.33
C SER A 344 26.66 21.70 -18.66
N CYS A 345 25.83 20.76 -19.17
CA CYS A 345 24.88 20.99 -20.25
C CYS A 345 23.57 21.57 -19.68
N PRO A 346 22.85 22.49 -20.35
CA PRO A 346 21.64 23.17 -19.81
C PRO A 346 20.46 22.22 -19.43
N LEU A 347 20.39 21.04 -20.03
CA LEU A 347 19.44 19.98 -19.65
C LEU A 347 19.68 19.44 -18.24
N ASN A 348 20.89 19.56 -17.71
CA ASN A 348 21.24 19.16 -16.35
C ASN A 348 20.68 20.10 -15.26
N GLY A 349 20.40 21.36 -15.57
CA GLY A 349 19.90 22.32 -14.59
C GLY A 349 18.51 21.99 -14.05
N HIS A 350 17.58 21.63 -14.92
CA HIS A 350 16.21 21.26 -14.54
C HIS A 350 16.17 19.95 -13.74
N LEU A 351 16.90 18.94 -14.20
CA LEU A 351 17.01 17.66 -13.47
C LEU A 351 17.66 17.87 -12.09
N GLN A 352 18.69 18.69 -11.99
CA GLN A 352 19.34 19.03 -10.74
C GLN A 352 18.36 19.70 -9.76
N GLN A 353 17.56 20.65 -10.25
CA GLN A 353 16.55 21.33 -9.44
C GLN A 353 15.47 20.36 -8.97
N CYS A 354 14.98 19.45 -9.84
CA CYS A 354 14.02 18.41 -9.45
C CYS A 354 14.61 17.48 -8.39
N LEU A 355 15.86 17.05 -8.52
CA LEU A 355 16.54 16.21 -7.54
C LEU A 355 16.73 16.92 -6.18
N GLU A 356 17.01 18.22 -6.18
CA GLU A 356 17.08 19.02 -4.96
C GLU A 356 15.72 19.13 -4.27
N THR A 357 14.65 19.32 -5.05
CA THR A 357 13.27 19.31 -4.54
C THR A 357 12.95 17.96 -3.90
N VAL A 358 13.26 16.85 -4.58
CA VAL A 358 13.09 15.51 -4.01
C VAL A 358 13.83 15.34 -2.69
N ARG A 359 15.06 15.82 -2.60
CA ARG A 359 15.87 15.74 -1.35
C ARG A 359 15.25 16.53 -0.21
N LYS A 360 14.67 17.71 -0.49
CA LYS A 360 14.08 18.58 0.53
C LYS A 360 12.72 18.13 1.01
N GLU A 361 11.89 17.61 0.09
CA GLU A 361 10.48 17.31 0.36
C GLU A 361 10.26 15.85 0.75
N PHE A 362 11.26 14.97 0.61
CA PHE A 362 11.12 13.57 0.99
C PHE A 362 10.90 13.43 2.51
N ILE A 363 9.85 12.71 2.88
CA ILE A 363 9.46 12.51 4.27
C ILE A 363 10.40 11.49 4.93
N ILE A 364 11.08 11.91 5.99
CA ILE A 364 11.84 11.03 6.89
C ILE A 364 10.91 10.57 8.01
N PHE A 365 10.75 9.28 8.20
CA PHE A 365 9.80 8.71 9.15
C PHE A 365 10.42 7.58 9.97
N ASN A 366 10.07 7.52 11.26
CA ASN A 366 10.47 6.45 12.18
C ASN A 366 9.32 6.16 13.15
N ARG A 367 8.59 5.07 12.90
CA ARG A 367 7.44 4.66 13.73
C ARG A 367 7.83 4.28 15.15
N GLU A 368 8.98 3.65 15.35
CA GLU A 368 9.44 3.28 16.69
C GLU A 368 9.70 4.53 17.55
N LYS A 369 10.29 5.56 16.96
CA LYS A 369 10.50 6.85 17.65
C LYS A 369 9.17 7.51 18.00
N LEU A 370 8.21 7.50 17.08
CA LEU A 370 6.87 8.05 17.31
C LEU A 370 6.15 7.32 18.45
N ARG A 371 6.19 5.99 18.47
CA ARG A 371 5.57 5.19 19.55
C ARG A 371 6.19 5.44 20.93
N ARG A 372 7.52 5.61 20.99
CA ARG A 372 8.21 5.96 22.26
C ARG A 372 7.75 7.32 22.78
N GLN A 373 7.63 8.33 21.92
CA GLN A 373 7.15 9.66 22.28
C GLN A 373 5.71 9.62 22.85
N GLN A 374 4.81 8.90 22.20
CA GLN A 374 3.44 8.72 22.66
C GLN A 374 3.35 7.94 23.99
N GLY A 375 4.23 6.94 24.20
CA GLY A 375 4.31 6.20 25.46
C GLY A 375 4.83 7.04 26.65
N HIS A 376 5.70 8.01 26.41
CA HIS A 376 6.17 8.94 27.43
C HIS A 376 5.10 9.97 27.83
N ASP A 377 4.33 10.48 26.87
CA ASP A 377 3.24 11.43 27.14
C ASP A 377 2.09 10.77 27.91
N GLY A 378 1.82 9.48 27.66
CA GLY A 378 0.83 8.69 28.42
C GLY A 378 1.21 8.45 29.89
N GLN A 379 2.50 8.30 30.20
CA GLN A 379 2.98 8.13 31.58
C GLN A 379 3.02 9.42 32.37
N LEU A 380 3.19 10.57 31.72
CA LEU A 380 3.15 11.89 32.38
C LEU A 380 1.72 12.33 32.70
N SER A 381 0.71 11.87 31.96
CA SER A 381 -0.70 12.15 32.24
C SER A 381 -1.27 11.33 33.42
N ASP A 382 -0.70 10.17 33.73
CA ASP A 382 -1.15 9.32 34.85
C ASP A 382 -0.56 9.74 36.22
N LEU A 383 0.49 10.57 36.23
CA LEU A 383 1.08 11.10 37.47
C LEU A 383 0.50 12.43 37.99
N GLY A 384 -0.43 13.03 37.24
CA GLY A 384 -1.00 14.31 37.55
C GLY A 384 -2.51 14.39 37.47
N GLY A 385 -3.29 13.72 38.35
CA GLY A 385 -4.68 14.08 38.34
C GLY A 385 -5.70 13.07 38.81
N ARG A 386 -5.76 12.82 40.09
CA ARG A 386 -7.08 12.67 40.72
C ARG A 386 -7.59 14.07 41.01
N VAL A 387 -8.51 14.59 40.20
CA VAL A 387 -9.69 15.42 40.54
C VAL A 387 -10.35 15.91 39.23
N GLY A 388 -11.67 15.66 39.07
CA GLY A 388 -12.59 16.54 38.34
C GLY A 388 -12.90 16.23 36.90
N SER A 389 -14.05 15.61 36.74
CA SER A 389 -14.99 15.63 35.61
C SER A 389 -14.90 16.80 34.62
N GLN A 390 -15.21 16.42 33.38
CA GLN A 390 -15.90 17.17 32.32
C GLN A 390 -15.06 17.92 31.27
N THR A 391 -15.36 17.48 30.05
CA THR A 391 -15.57 18.22 28.81
C THR A 391 -14.40 18.59 27.91
N SER A 392 -14.64 18.21 26.66
CA SER A 392 -14.34 18.91 25.40
C SER A 392 -13.00 18.69 24.74
N SER A 393 -13.13 17.90 23.68
CA SER A 393 -12.42 18.02 22.40
C SER A 393 -11.71 19.35 22.17
N LYS A 394 -10.40 19.29 21.96
CA LYS A 394 -9.68 20.25 21.12
C LYS A 394 -8.61 19.49 20.34
N LEU A 395 -8.95 19.15 19.13
CA LEU A 395 -8.00 18.93 18.06
C LEU A 395 -7.27 20.25 17.81
N GLN A 396 -6.01 20.33 18.14
CA GLN A 396 -5.18 21.45 17.72
C GLN A 396 -4.78 21.28 16.27
N ASP A 397 -5.32 22.20 15.45
CA ASP A 397 -4.88 22.53 14.11
C ASP A 397 -3.38 22.87 14.11
N GLY A 398 -2.57 21.95 13.63
CA GLY A 398 -1.23 22.23 13.14
C GLY A 398 -1.31 22.73 11.69
N ARG A 399 -1.55 24.03 11.52
CA ARG A 399 -1.44 24.70 10.22
C ARG A 399 -0.01 24.61 9.75
N ASN A 400 0.19 23.89 8.66
CA ASN A 400 1.15 24.25 7.62
C ASN A 400 0.55 23.90 6.26
N ASN A 401 -0.30 24.81 5.82
CA ASN A 401 -0.77 24.90 4.44
C ASN A 401 0.30 25.63 3.63
N ASN A 402 1.04 24.90 2.84
CA ASN A 402 1.57 25.41 1.58
C ASN A 402 1.63 24.24 0.59
N ILE A 403 0.48 23.98 0.00
CA ILE A 403 0.40 23.16 -1.20
C ILE A 403 0.82 24.10 -2.33
N LEU A 404 2.09 23.98 -2.74
CA LEU A 404 2.58 24.58 -3.97
C LEU A 404 1.88 23.94 -5.16
N THR A 405 0.83 24.62 -5.63
CA THR A 405 0.34 24.47 -7.00
C THR A 405 1.34 25.12 -7.93
N HIS A 406 2.48 24.52 -8.15
CA HIS A 406 3.33 24.83 -9.27
C HIS A 406 3.19 23.71 -10.28
N SER A 407 2.27 23.95 -11.23
CA SER A 407 2.24 23.24 -12.49
C SER A 407 3.60 23.38 -13.16
N CYS A 408 4.30 22.28 -13.38
CA CYS A 408 5.35 22.21 -14.37
C CYS A 408 4.74 22.58 -15.73
N PRO A 409 5.28 23.53 -16.47
CA PRO A 409 4.76 23.87 -17.78
C PRO A 409 4.93 22.66 -18.71
N ARG A 410 3.82 22.23 -19.30
CA ARG A 410 3.82 21.29 -20.41
C ARG A 410 4.58 21.94 -21.56
N GLY A 411 5.74 21.48 -21.87
CA GLY A 411 6.54 21.89 -23.00
C GLY A 411 6.58 20.82 -24.07
N CYS A 412 5.89 21.12 -25.17
CA CYS A 412 6.10 20.70 -26.55
C CYS A 412 6.02 19.24 -26.93
N SER A 413 4.85 18.93 -27.49
CA SER A 413 4.69 17.95 -28.58
C SER A 413 5.42 18.44 -29.84
N SER A 414 6.22 17.63 -30.43
CA SER A 414 6.37 17.44 -31.89
C SER A 414 6.96 16.06 -32.14
#